data_1bc79541ec7a7a401a69b4a7aa6d44f3
#
_entry.id   1bc79541ec7a7a401a69b4a7aa6d44f3
#
_cell.length_a   1.000
_cell.length_b   1.000
_cell.length_c   1.000
_cell.angle_alpha   90.00
_cell.angle_beta   90.00
_cell.angle_gamma   90.00
#
_symmetry.space_group_name_H-M   'P 1'
#
loop_
_entity.id
_entity.type
_entity.pdbx_description
1 polymer ?
#
loop_
_entity_poly.entity_id
_entity_poly.type
_entity_poly.pdbx_seq_one_letter_code
_entity_poly.pdbx_strand_id
1 'polypeptide(L)'
;MDFNKGLKDGIPVALGYFSVSIAFGLMAIENECSALEAVLISVTNLTSAGQFAGVTVLAAMGTYVEMAMTQLVINSRYSLMAISLSQKVDGKFRGVWKWLLGFAITDEIFAVAIGHDGSISKEYFSGLISLPILGWSAGTLFGAVLGNIMPEIITTSLGIALYGMFIAVVVPKARENRHVLITVIRYVPVFSGISAGFAIIISAVISSVAGAVLFPVKEAE
;
A
#
# COMPACT_ATOMS: atom_id res chain seq x y z
N MET A 1 12.88 -12.27 -23.01
CA MET A 1 13.87 -11.40 -22.35
C MET A 1 13.19 -10.49 -21.32
N ASP A 2 12.06 -9.95 -21.63
CA ASP A 2 11.38 -8.95 -20.77
C ASP A 2 10.93 -9.49 -19.40
N PHE A 3 10.38 -10.72 -19.34
CA PHE A 3 9.96 -11.32 -18.08
C PHE A 3 11.11 -11.44 -17.06
N ASN A 4 12.27 -11.94 -17.50
CA ASN A 4 13.44 -12.10 -16.63
C ASN A 4 14.00 -10.75 -16.16
N LYS A 5 13.88 -9.70 -16.98
CA LYS A 5 14.25 -8.34 -16.58
C LYS A 5 13.28 -7.85 -15.50
N GLY A 6 11.97 -7.98 -15.73
CA GLY A 6 10.98 -7.64 -14.73
C GLY A 6 11.20 -8.37 -13.41
N LEU A 7 11.50 -9.67 -13.45
CA LEU A 7 11.78 -10.46 -12.26
C LEU A 7 12.98 -9.92 -11.47
N LYS A 8 14.07 -9.53 -12.15
CA LYS A 8 15.24 -8.93 -11.51
C LYS A 8 14.93 -7.58 -10.89
N ASP A 9 14.19 -6.74 -11.61
CA ASP A 9 13.79 -5.41 -11.13
C ASP A 9 12.81 -5.49 -9.94
N GLY A 10 12.06 -6.60 -9.82
CA GLY A 10 11.18 -6.89 -8.70
C GLY A 10 11.86 -7.38 -7.42
N ILE A 11 13.12 -7.87 -7.48
CA ILE A 11 13.82 -8.43 -6.31
C ILE A 11 13.90 -7.43 -5.13
N PRO A 12 14.34 -6.17 -5.31
CA PRO A 12 14.41 -5.22 -4.20
C PRO A 12 13.05 -4.96 -3.56
N VAL A 13 12.00 -4.87 -4.38
CA VAL A 13 10.63 -4.67 -3.92
C VAL A 13 10.16 -5.89 -3.11
N ALA A 14 10.43 -7.10 -3.59
CA ALA A 14 10.07 -8.35 -2.90
C ALA A 14 10.72 -8.47 -1.53
N LEU A 15 11.99 -8.09 -1.39
CA LEU A 15 12.71 -8.10 -0.11
C LEU A 15 12.11 -7.09 0.88
N GLY A 16 11.81 -5.88 0.41
CA GLY A 16 11.12 -4.87 1.21
C GLY A 16 9.74 -5.34 1.66
N TYR A 17 8.98 -5.91 0.74
CA TYR A 17 7.64 -6.45 0.99
C TYR A 17 7.65 -7.61 1.99
N PHE A 18 8.57 -8.54 1.87
CA PHE A 18 8.72 -9.62 2.84
C PHE A 18 8.89 -9.07 4.26
N SER A 19 9.77 -8.09 4.44
CA SER A 19 10.03 -7.51 5.75
C SER A 19 8.81 -6.80 6.35
N VAL A 20 8.09 -6.00 5.55
CA VAL A 20 6.93 -5.22 6.02
C VAL A 20 5.72 -6.12 6.26
N SER A 21 5.51 -7.14 5.43
CA SER A 21 4.36 -8.02 5.53
C SER A 21 4.43 -8.97 6.75
N ILE A 22 5.60 -9.18 7.34
CA ILE A 22 5.73 -9.84 8.65
C ILE A 22 4.90 -9.06 9.70
N ALA A 23 5.03 -7.73 9.74
CA ALA A 23 4.26 -6.91 10.68
C ALA A 23 2.75 -6.99 10.40
N PHE A 24 2.33 -7.09 9.14
CA PHE A 24 0.93 -7.32 8.79
C PHE A 24 0.44 -8.68 9.30
N GLY A 25 1.20 -9.75 9.07
CA GLY A 25 0.86 -11.09 9.55
C GLY A 25 0.70 -11.15 11.07
N LEU A 26 1.60 -10.51 11.82
CA LEU A 26 1.52 -10.37 13.28
C LEU A 26 0.24 -9.63 13.69
N MET A 27 0.01 -8.44 13.13
CA MET A 27 -1.18 -7.64 13.43
C MET A 27 -2.48 -8.40 13.14
N ALA A 28 -2.54 -9.15 12.05
CA ALA A 28 -3.71 -9.93 11.70
C ALA A 28 -4.02 -10.99 12.78
N ILE A 29 -3.02 -11.73 13.27
CA ILE A 29 -3.19 -12.72 14.32
C ILE A 29 -3.56 -12.07 15.66
N GLU A 30 -2.93 -10.96 16.02
CA GLU A 30 -3.27 -10.19 17.25
C GLU A 30 -4.72 -9.70 17.23
N ASN A 31 -5.30 -9.52 16.05
CA ASN A 31 -6.71 -9.13 15.85
C ASN A 31 -7.60 -10.33 15.45
N GLU A 32 -7.28 -11.51 15.94
CA GLU A 32 -8.08 -12.74 15.84
C GLU A 32 -8.29 -13.30 14.42
N CYS A 33 -7.57 -12.78 13.41
CA CYS A 33 -7.56 -13.40 12.09
C CYS A 33 -6.74 -14.71 12.14
N SER A 34 -7.22 -15.74 11.46
CA SER A 34 -6.42 -16.94 11.24
C SER A 34 -5.28 -16.68 10.26
N ALA A 35 -4.22 -17.50 10.32
CA ALA A 35 -3.10 -17.41 9.38
C ALA A 35 -3.55 -17.54 7.91
N LEU A 36 -4.57 -18.38 7.65
CA LEU A 36 -5.15 -18.53 6.32
C LEU A 36 -5.83 -17.24 5.84
N GLU A 37 -6.64 -16.60 6.70
CA GLU A 37 -7.29 -15.33 6.38
C GLU A 37 -6.27 -14.23 6.11
N ALA A 38 -5.24 -14.10 6.95
CA ALA A 38 -4.16 -13.14 6.75
C ALA A 38 -3.46 -13.32 5.39
N VAL A 39 -3.14 -14.57 5.01
CA VAL A 39 -2.53 -14.87 3.72
C VAL A 39 -3.49 -14.62 2.56
N LEU A 40 -4.77 -15.00 2.68
CA LEU A 40 -5.77 -14.73 1.64
C LEU A 40 -5.96 -13.23 1.42
N ILE A 41 -6.01 -12.43 2.49
CA ILE A 41 -6.03 -10.97 2.39
C ILE A 41 -4.80 -10.48 1.62
N SER A 42 -3.62 -11.01 1.92
CA SER A 42 -2.38 -10.59 1.29
C SER A 42 -2.28 -10.96 -0.18
N VAL A 43 -2.76 -12.13 -0.57
CA VAL A 43 -2.75 -12.59 -1.98
C VAL A 43 -3.78 -11.84 -2.82
N THR A 44 -4.94 -11.53 -2.26
CA THR A 44 -6.05 -10.90 -2.99
C THR A 44 -6.04 -9.38 -2.94
N ASN A 45 -5.33 -8.79 -1.96
CA ASN A 45 -5.32 -7.35 -1.72
C ASN A 45 -3.91 -6.86 -1.38
N LEU A 46 -3.11 -6.57 -2.39
CA LEU A 46 -1.71 -6.15 -2.25
C LEU A 46 -1.57 -4.64 -1.94
N THR A 47 -2.42 -4.09 -1.07
CA THR A 47 -2.49 -2.63 -0.85
C THR A 47 -1.73 -2.12 0.37
N SER A 48 -1.03 -2.97 1.13
CA SER A 48 -0.30 -2.59 2.33
C SER A 48 -1.17 -1.75 3.29
N ALA A 49 -1.11 -0.42 3.22
CA ALA A 49 -1.89 0.49 4.08
C ALA A 49 -3.38 0.15 4.13
N GLY A 50 -3.99 -0.26 3.00
CA GLY A 50 -5.38 -0.71 2.95
C GLY A 50 -5.61 -1.98 3.78
N GLN A 51 -4.68 -2.94 3.75
CA GLN A 51 -4.78 -4.16 4.55
C GLN A 51 -4.71 -3.86 6.05
N PHE A 52 -3.75 -3.05 6.49
CA PHE A 52 -3.64 -2.62 7.89
C PHE A 52 -4.89 -1.89 8.36
N ALA A 53 -5.40 -0.94 7.57
CA ALA A 53 -6.64 -0.23 7.88
C ALA A 53 -7.85 -1.17 7.89
N GLY A 54 -7.90 -2.14 6.98
CA GLY A 54 -8.95 -3.15 6.93
C GLY A 54 -9.01 -3.99 8.20
N VAL A 55 -7.88 -4.51 8.66
CA VAL A 55 -7.80 -5.27 9.93
C VAL A 55 -8.19 -4.38 11.11
N THR A 56 -7.77 -3.11 11.14
CA THR A 56 -8.16 -2.16 12.19
C THR A 56 -9.68 -1.96 12.24
N VAL A 57 -10.34 -1.81 11.09
CA VAL A 57 -11.81 -1.67 11.02
C VAL A 57 -12.50 -2.96 11.49
N LEU A 58 -11.99 -4.14 11.11
CA LEU A 58 -12.50 -5.43 11.57
C LEU A 58 -12.37 -5.57 13.09
N ALA A 59 -11.20 -5.27 13.65
CA ALA A 59 -10.93 -5.33 15.09
C ALA A 59 -11.84 -4.38 15.90
N ALA A 60 -12.17 -3.23 15.32
CA ALA A 60 -13.11 -2.27 15.90
C ALA A 60 -14.58 -2.66 15.72
N MET A 61 -14.88 -3.85 15.18
CA MET A 61 -16.25 -4.29 14.84
C MET A 61 -16.97 -3.30 13.91
N GLY A 62 -16.22 -2.66 13.01
CA GLY A 62 -16.72 -1.67 12.06
C GLY A 62 -17.69 -2.27 11.04
N THR A 63 -18.54 -1.42 10.46
CA THR A 63 -19.53 -1.84 9.47
C THR A 63 -18.89 -2.12 8.10
N TYR A 64 -19.57 -2.90 7.25
CA TYR A 64 -19.14 -3.10 5.86
C TYR A 64 -19.08 -1.80 5.05
N VAL A 65 -19.95 -0.84 5.37
CA VAL A 65 -19.92 0.50 4.74
C VAL A 65 -18.64 1.23 5.13
N GLU A 66 -18.28 1.21 6.39
CA GLU A 66 -17.03 1.80 6.90
C GLU A 66 -15.82 1.14 6.26
N MET A 67 -15.79 -0.18 6.16
CA MET A 67 -14.74 -0.92 5.47
C MET A 67 -14.63 -0.48 4.01
N ALA A 68 -15.75 -0.49 3.26
CA ALA A 68 -15.76 -0.10 1.85
C ALA A 68 -15.29 1.33 1.63
N MET A 69 -15.75 2.27 2.45
CA MET A 69 -15.35 3.69 2.36
C MET A 69 -13.88 3.88 2.72
N THR A 70 -13.39 3.21 3.76
CA THR A 70 -11.98 3.24 4.15
C THR A 70 -11.09 2.74 3.01
N GLN A 71 -11.43 1.59 2.41
CA GLN A 71 -10.68 1.05 1.28
C GLN A 71 -10.74 1.97 0.05
N LEU A 72 -11.90 2.54 -0.25
CA LEU A 72 -12.06 3.47 -1.37
C LEU A 72 -11.14 4.70 -1.21
N VAL A 73 -11.12 5.31 -0.03
CA VAL A 73 -10.33 6.51 0.23
C VAL A 73 -8.84 6.20 0.22
N ILE A 74 -8.39 5.19 0.95
CA ILE A 74 -6.95 4.84 1.04
C ILE A 74 -6.41 4.42 -0.33
N ASN A 75 -7.19 3.67 -1.11
CA ASN A 75 -6.75 3.09 -2.37
C ASN A 75 -7.06 3.98 -3.60
N SER A 76 -7.73 5.13 -3.43
CA SER A 76 -8.03 6.06 -4.53
C SER A 76 -6.78 6.49 -5.31
N ARG A 77 -5.64 6.61 -4.68
CA ARG A 77 -4.34 6.90 -5.28
C ARG A 77 -3.94 5.89 -6.38
N TYR A 78 -4.34 4.63 -6.25
CA TYR A 78 -4.05 3.61 -7.27
C TYR A 78 -4.73 3.91 -8.61
N SER A 79 -5.87 4.59 -8.61
CA SER A 79 -6.53 5.03 -9.84
C SER A 79 -5.66 6.00 -10.64
N LEU A 80 -5.01 6.95 -9.97
CA LEU A 80 -4.09 7.90 -10.61
C LEU A 80 -2.83 7.19 -11.14
N MET A 81 -2.27 6.27 -10.37
CA MET A 81 -1.14 5.45 -10.81
C MET A 81 -1.51 4.57 -12.01
N ALA A 82 -2.68 3.95 -12.01
CA ALA A 82 -3.16 3.14 -13.11
C ALA A 82 -3.36 3.97 -14.40
N ILE A 83 -3.90 5.18 -14.29
CA ILE A 83 -4.04 6.11 -15.43
C ILE A 83 -2.66 6.46 -15.98
N SER A 84 -1.72 6.86 -15.14
CA SER A 84 -0.36 7.19 -15.55
C SER A 84 0.35 5.99 -16.21
N LEU A 85 0.27 4.82 -15.58
CA LEU A 85 0.87 3.59 -16.11
C LEU A 85 0.24 3.17 -17.44
N SER A 86 -1.06 3.40 -17.63
CA SER A 86 -1.79 3.05 -18.85
C SER A 86 -1.27 3.78 -20.11
N GLN A 87 -0.62 4.91 -19.92
CA GLN A 87 0.00 5.69 -21.00
C GLN A 87 1.35 5.11 -21.44
N LYS A 88 1.98 4.28 -20.59
CA LYS A 88 3.31 3.71 -20.82
C LYS A 88 3.28 2.25 -21.25
N VAL A 89 2.14 1.57 -21.11
CA VAL A 89 2.01 0.16 -21.51
C VAL A 89 1.95 0.01 -23.03
N ASP A 90 2.48 -1.10 -23.55
CA ASP A 90 2.42 -1.40 -24.96
C ASP A 90 1.00 -1.75 -25.43
N GLY A 91 0.79 -1.74 -26.75
CA GLY A 91 -0.52 -2.02 -27.34
C GLY A 91 -1.02 -3.46 -27.12
N LYS A 92 -0.16 -4.40 -26.70
CA LYS A 92 -0.51 -5.81 -26.41
C LYS A 92 -0.98 -5.99 -24.97
N PHE A 93 -0.70 -5.03 -24.11
CA PHE A 93 -1.15 -4.99 -22.72
C PHE A 93 -2.62 -4.53 -22.64
N ARG A 94 -3.56 -5.36 -23.14
CA ARG A 94 -4.97 -5.03 -23.29
C ARG A 94 -5.90 -6.12 -22.70
N GLY A 95 -7.18 -5.78 -22.59
CA GLY A 95 -8.23 -6.71 -22.17
C GLY A 95 -7.98 -7.28 -20.77
N VAL A 96 -8.09 -8.58 -20.64
CA VAL A 96 -7.98 -9.31 -19.38
C VAL A 96 -6.65 -9.07 -18.64
N TRP A 97 -5.56 -8.84 -19.38
CA TRP A 97 -4.25 -8.57 -18.78
C TRP A 97 -4.21 -7.29 -17.95
N LYS A 98 -4.96 -6.26 -18.33
CA LYS A 98 -5.08 -5.03 -17.53
C LYS A 98 -5.73 -5.29 -16.16
N TRP A 99 -6.70 -6.18 -16.12
CA TRP A 99 -7.37 -6.56 -14.87
C TRP A 99 -6.52 -7.48 -14.02
N LEU A 100 -5.94 -8.53 -14.64
CA LEU A 100 -5.13 -9.52 -13.92
C LEU A 100 -3.84 -8.93 -13.34
N LEU A 101 -3.22 -7.97 -14.02
CA LEU A 101 -1.97 -7.38 -13.57
C LEU A 101 -2.17 -6.07 -12.82
N GLY A 102 -3.31 -5.38 -13.06
CA GLY A 102 -3.62 -4.09 -12.47
C GLY A 102 -3.80 -4.14 -10.94
N PHE A 103 -4.25 -5.28 -10.38
CA PHE A 103 -4.42 -5.42 -8.93
C PHE A 103 -3.08 -5.30 -8.16
N ALA A 104 -1.97 -5.59 -8.82
CA ALA A 104 -0.64 -5.54 -8.23
C ALA A 104 0.05 -4.17 -8.37
N ILE A 105 -0.66 -3.15 -8.81
CA ILE A 105 -0.11 -1.78 -8.85
C ILE A 105 -0.03 -1.26 -7.43
N THR A 106 1.19 -1.12 -6.92
CA THR A 106 1.52 -0.51 -5.64
C THR A 106 2.47 0.66 -5.88
N ASP A 107 2.76 1.46 -4.85
CA ASP A 107 3.64 2.62 -4.99
C ASP A 107 5.03 2.22 -5.51
N GLU A 108 5.61 1.15 -4.98
CA GLU A 108 6.96 0.67 -5.32
C GLU A 108 6.97 0.04 -6.72
N ILE A 109 5.99 -0.82 -7.02
CA ILE A 109 5.87 -1.44 -8.35
C ILE A 109 5.63 -0.36 -9.42
N PHE A 110 4.79 0.62 -9.12
CA PHE A 110 4.57 1.77 -9.99
C PHE A 110 5.86 2.55 -10.23
N ALA A 111 6.62 2.86 -9.17
CA ALA A 111 7.86 3.61 -9.29
C ALA A 111 8.89 2.90 -10.20
N VAL A 112 9.07 1.58 -10.02
CA VAL A 112 9.95 0.77 -10.86
C VAL A 112 9.43 0.73 -12.30
N ALA A 113 8.13 0.50 -12.50
CA ALA A 113 7.53 0.43 -13.83
C ALA A 113 7.62 1.75 -14.59
N ILE A 114 7.37 2.89 -13.93
CA ILE A 114 7.49 4.21 -14.55
C ILE A 114 8.97 4.55 -14.85
N GLY A 115 9.90 4.10 -14.03
CA GLY A 115 11.35 4.24 -14.27
C GLY A 115 11.90 3.36 -15.40
N HIS A 116 11.14 2.38 -15.86
CA HIS A 116 11.57 1.50 -16.96
C HIS A 116 11.70 2.28 -18.28
N ASP A 117 12.78 2.04 -19.04
CA ASP A 117 12.98 2.65 -20.34
C ASP A 117 12.04 2.03 -21.41
N GLY A 118 11.38 2.88 -22.18
CA GLY A 118 10.45 2.48 -23.24
C GLY A 118 9.07 2.05 -22.74
N SER A 119 8.33 1.35 -23.59
CA SER A 119 6.98 0.84 -23.26
C SER A 119 7.04 -0.42 -22.42
N ILE A 120 6.05 -0.55 -21.53
CA ILE A 120 5.94 -1.69 -20.61
C ILE A 120 5.17 -2.82 -21.30
N SER A 121 5.84 -3.96 -21.51
CA SER A 121 5.19 -5.16 -21.99
C SER A 121 4.50 -5.92 -20.86
N LYS A 122 3.47 -6.71 -21.18
CA LYS A 122 2.80 -7.57 -20.19
C LYS A 122 3.77 -8.59 -19.59
N GLU A 123 4.73 -9.07 -20.37
CA GLU A 123 5.76 -10.01 -19.93
C GLU A 123 6.67 -9.37 -18.88
N TYR A 124 7.14 -8.14 -19.13
CA TYR A 124 7.93 -7.38 -18.15
C TYR A 124 7.16 -7.14 -16.88
N PHE A 125 5.94 -6.64 -16.99
CA PHE A 125 5.14 -6.33 -15.80
C PHE A 125 4.76 -7.57 -15.00
N SER A 126 4.46 -8.69 -15.68
CA SER A 126 4.23 -9.99 -15.00
C SER A 126 5.46 -10.45 -14.23
N GLY A 127 6.66 -10.30 -14.81
CA GLY A 127 7.93 -10.59 -14.11
C GLY A 127 8.12 -9.70 -12.89
N LEU A 128 7.89 -8.39 -13.06
CA LEU A 128 8.07 -7.38 -12.02
C LEU A 128 7.22 -7.64 -10.77
N ILE A 129 5.96 -8.05 -10.95
CA ILE A 129 5.02 -8.27 -9.82
C ILE A 129 5.16 -9.65 -9.17
N SER A 130 5.75 -10.64 -9.86
CA SER A 130 5.76 -12.04 -9.40
C SER A 130 6.47 -12.21 -8.05
N LEU A 131 7.69 -11.71 -7.92
CA LEU A 131 8.44 -11.82 -6.67
C LEU A 131 7.88 -10.93 -5.54
N PRO A 132 7.45 -9.69 -5.78
CA PRO A 132 6.77 -8.90 -4.76
C PRO A 132 5.51 -9.54 -4.18
N ILE A 133 4.65 -10.14 -5.01
CA ILE A 133 3.46 -10.86 -4.53
C ILE A 133 3.86 -12.03 -3.64
N LEU A 134 4.85 -12.82 -4.08
CA LEU A 134 5.37 -13.94 -3.28
C LEU A 134 6.02 -13.44 -1.99
N GLY A 135 6.81 -12.38 -2.05
CA GLY A 135 7.47 -11.78 -0.89
C GLY A 135 6.45 -11.31 0.14
N TRP A 136 5.43 -10.57 -0.30
CA TRP A 136 4.37 -10.08 0.59
C TRP A 136 3.59 -11.24 1.23
N SER A 137 3.18 -12.22 0.45
CA SER A 137 2.41 -13.37 0.94
C SER A 137 3.24 -14.25 1.89
N ALA A 138 4.51 -14.49 1.55
CA ALA A 138 5.41 -15.28 2.38
C ALA A 138 5.74 -14.59 3.71
N GLY A 139 5.99 -13.27 3.70
CA GLY A 139 6.21 -12.51 4.92
C GLY A 139 4.97 -12.46 5.81
N THR A 140 3.78 -12.31 5.23
CA THR A 140 2.51 -12.41 5.98
C THR A 140 2.37 -13.78 6.65
N LEU A 141 2.60 -14.86 5.90
CA LEU A 141 2.55 -16.22 6.46
C LEU A 141 3.57 -16.38 7.58
N PHE A 142 4.79 -15.91 7.36
CA PHE A 142 5.86 -15.97 8.35
C PHE A 142 5.48 -15.22 9.64
N GLY A 143 4.97 -14.00 9.52
CA GLY A 143 4.47 -13.21 10.65
C GLY A 143 3.30 -13.89 11.36
N ALA A 144 2.33 -14.42 10.61
CA ALA A 144 1.16 -15.08 11.16
C ALA A 144 1.49 -16.37 11.90
N VAL A 145 2.45 -17.17 11.41
CA VAL A 145 2.86 -18.43 12.06
C VAL A 145 3.76 -18.18 13.26
N LEU A 146 4.68 -17.21 13.16
CA LEU A 146 5.62 -16.91 14.23
C LEU A 146 5.04 -15.98 15.31
N GLY A 147 3.95 -15.29 15.04
CA GLY A 147 3.34 -14.34 15.96
C GLY A 147 3.05 -14.94 17.35
N ASN A 148 2.66 -16.20 17.40
CA ASN A 148 2.41 -16.93 18.65
C ASN A 148 3.67 -17.41 19.38
N ILE A 149 4.85 -17.33 18.75
CA ILE A 149 6.11 -17.87 19.27
C ILE A 149 7.11 -16.74 19.56
N MET A 150 6.91 -15.57 18.93
CA MET A 150 7.83 -14.45 19.09
C MET A 150 7.72 -13.81 20.47
N PRO A 151 8.89 -13.47 21.09
CA PRO A 151 8.89 -12.65 22.28
C PRO A 151 8.19 -11.31 22.07
N GLU A 152 7.48 -10.82 23.07
CA GLU A 152 6.71 -9.56 23.03
C GLU A 152 7.55 -8.35 22.58
N ILE A 153 8.83 -8.32 22.92
CA ILE A 153 9.75 -7.25 22.52
C ILE A 153 9.94 -7.21 21.00
N ILE A 154 9.88 -8.36 20.31
CA ILE A 154 10.04 -8.42 18.86
C ILE A 154 8.72 -8.00 18.19
N THR A 155 7.58 -8.47 18.67
CA THR A 155 6.27 -8.09 18.13
C THR A 155 6.02 -6.60 18.28
N THR A 156 6.33 -6.02 19.43
CA THR A 156 6.26 -4.57 19.67
C THR A 156 7.19 -3.80 18.76
N SER A 157 8.43 -4.27 18.54
CA SER A 157 9.40 -3.61 17.65
C SER A 157 8.96 -3.65 16.19
N LEU A 158 8.36 -4.75 15.73
CA LEU A 158 7.80 -4.86 14.38
C LEU A 158 6.55 -3.97 14.20
N GLY A 159 5.72 -3.82 15.23
CA GLY A 159 4.64 -2.83 15.24
C GLY A 159 5.16 -1.40 15.03
N ILE A 160 6.28 -1.04 15.66
CA ILE A 160 6.94 0.26 15.46
C ILE A 160 7.49 0.39 14.01
N ALA A 161 8.00 -0.70 13.43
CA ALA A 161 8.51 -0.69 12.06
C ALA A 161 7.45 -0.31 11.02
N LEU A 162 6.17 -0.64 11.27
CA LEU A 162 5.04 -0.19 10.46
C LEU A 162 4.96 1.35 10.41
N TYR A 163 5.03 2.00 11.57
CA TYR A 163 5.05 3.47 11.63
C TYR A 163 6.29 4.04 10.94
N GLY A 164 7.44 3.36 11.08
CA GLY A 164 8.66 3.69 10.37
C GLY A 164 8.50 3.68 8.85
N MET A 165 7.78 2.70 8.31
CA MET A 165 7.45 2.63 6.88
C MET A 165 6.63 3.85 6.43
N PHE A 166 5.57 4.21 7.16
CA PHE A 166 4.78 5.40 6.82
C PHE A 166 5.60 6.68 6.91
N ILE A 167 6.45 6.82 7.93
CA ILE A 167 7.37 7.94 8.06
C ILE A 167 8.34 8.00 6.88
N ALA A 168 8.89 6.86 6.46
CA ALA A 168 9.80 6.78 5.32
C ALA A 168 9.16 7.19 3.99
N VAL A 169 7.86 7.01 3.82
CA VAL A 169 7.12 7.46 2.64
C VAL A 169 6.79 8.96 2.70
N VAL A 170 6.40 9.45 3.88
CA VAL A 170 5.92 10.83 4.05
C VAL A 170 7.06 11.84 4.18
N VAL A 171 8.11 11.51 4.95
CA VAL A 171 9.18 12.46 5.27
C VAL A 171 9.97 12.96 4.05
N PRO A 172 10.36 12.13 3.06
CA PRO A 172 11.03 12.63 1.86
C PRO A 172 10.17 13.63 1.11
N LYS A 173 8.89 13.30 0.86
CA LYS A 173 7.94 14.19 0.17
C LYS A 173 7.69 15.48 0.95
N ALA A 174 7.61 15.41 2.27
CA ALA A 174 7.46 16.57 3.13
C ALA A 174 8.71 17.46 3.17
N ARG A 175 9.92 16.89 3.01
CA ARG A 175 11.17 17.66 2.89
C ARG A 175 11.28 18.40 1.56
N GLU A 176 10.85 17.78 0.48
CA GLU A 176 10.85 18.37 -0.86
C GLU A 176 9.79 19.45 -1.00
N ASN A 177 8.65 19.31 -0.31
CA ASN A 177 7.52 20.24 -0.44
C ASN A 177 6.98 20.66 0.93
N ARG A 178 7.25 21.93 1.31
CA ARG A 178 6.77 22.52 2.57
C ARG A 178 5.24 22.50 2.71
N HIS A 179 4.50 22.51 1.59
CA HIS A 179 3.05 22.47 1.61
C HIS A 179 2.54 21.10 2.07
N VAL A 180 3.22 20.02 1.63
CA VAL A 180 2.95 18.66 2.12
C VAL A 180 3.22 18.56 3.62
N LEU A 181 4.35 19.11 4.08
CA LEU A 181 4.70 19.12 5.51
C LEU A 181 3.63 19.81 6.36
N ILE A 182 3.19 21.01 5.95
CA ILE A 182 2.17 21.78 6.66
C ILE A 182 0.84 21.02 6.68
N THR A 183 0.46 20.42 5.55
CA THR A 183 -0.77 19.63 5.43
C THR A 183 -0.75 18.43 6.39
N VAL A 184 0.35 17.67 6.43
CA VAL A 184 0.50 16.51 7.31
C VAL A 184 0.44 16.91 8.79
N ILE A 185 1.18 17.96 9.20
CA ILE A 185 1.25 18.36 10.61
C ILE A 185 -0.05 18.98 11.11
N ARG A 186 -0.69 19.82 10.30
CA ARG A 186 -1.85 20.62 10.73
C ARG A 186 -3.18 19.87 10.65
N TYR A 187 -3.27 18.88 9.79
CA TYR A 187 -4.50 18.15 9.51
C TYR A 187 -4.43 16.64 9.85
N VAL A 188 -3.50 16.23 10.72
CA VAL A 188 -3.61 14.96 11.44
C VAL A 188 -4.46 15.23 12.69
N PRO A 189 -5.78 15.20 12.58
CA PRO A 189 -6.64 15.63 13.68
C PRO A 189 -6.79 14.49 14.66
N VAL A 190 -6.83 14.88 15.90
CA VAL A 190 -7.23 14.04 17.02
C VAL A 190 -8.75 13.89 16.97
N PHE A 191 -9.26 12.96 16.18
CA PHE A 191 -10.67 12.56 16.26
C PHE A 191 -10.85 11.48 17.32
N SER A 192 -10.78 11.85 18.60
CA SER A 192 -11.21 11.00 19.69
C SER A 192 -12.74 10.96 19.72
N GLY A 193 -13.33 9.78 19.58
CA GLY A 193 -14.79 9.58 19.70
C GLY A 193 -15.51 9.17 18.40
N ILE A 194 -14.79 9.05 17.30
CA ILE A 194 -15.30 8.52 16.02
C ILE A 194 -14.61 7.17 15.76
N SER A 195 -15.27 6.24 15.07
CA SER A 195 -14.65 4.96 14.72
C SER A 195 -13.38 5.18 13.88
N ALA A 196 -12.42 4.27 14.01
CA ALA A 196 -11.10 4.37 13.37
C ALA A 196 -11.21 4.58 11.84
N GLY A 197 -12.12 3.88 11.16
CA GLY A 197 -12.32 3.99 9.72
C GLY A 197 -12.82 5.38 9.31
N PHE A 198 -13.85 5.91 10.00
CA PHE A 198 -14.33 7.28 9.71
C PHE A 198 -13.31 8.36 10.05
N ALA A 199 -12.52 8.18 11.10
CA ALA A 199 -11.41 9.09 11.42
C ALA A 199 -10.38 9.16 10.29
N ILE A 200 -10.01 8.03 9.71
CA ILE A 200 -9.10 7.95 8.56
C ILE A 200 -9.69 8.68 7.34
N ILE A 201 -10.96 8.39 7.01
CA ILE A 201 -11.65 9.01 5.87
C ILE A 201 -11.69 10.53 6.01
N ILE A 202 -12.20 11.01 7.15
CA ILE A 202 -12.36 12.44 7.41
C ILE A 202 -10.99 13.14 7.37
N SER A 203 -9.98 12.57 8.01
CA SER A 203 -8.62 13.12 7.99
C SER A 203 -8.05 13.21 6.57
N ALA A 204 -8.20 12.15 5.78
CA ALA A 204 -7.69 12.10 4.41
C ALA A 204 -8.39 13.13 3.51
N VAL A 205 -9.72 13.23 3.58
CA VAL A 205 -10.50 14.17 2.78
C VAL A 205 -10.18 15.62 3.17
N ILE A 206 -10.21 15.95 4.47
CA ILE A 206 -9.89 17.30 4.93
C ILE A 206 -8.47 17.68 4.54
N SER A 207 -7.48 16.82 4.74
CA SER A 207 -6.09 17.09 4.39
C SER A 207 -5.92 17.31 2.89
N SER A 208 -6.58 16.49 2.05
CA SER A 208 -6.49 16.60 0.59
C SER A 208 -7.14 17.89 0.08
N VAL A 209 -8.34 18.21 0.55
CA VAL A 209 -9.06 19.43 0.17
C VAL A 209 -8.31 20.67 0.66
N ALA A 210 -7.86 20.68 1.89
CA ALA A 210 -7.08 21.79 2.43
C ALA A 210 -5.77 21.99 1.67
N GLY A 211 -5.06 20.92 1.34
CA GLY A 211 -3.86 20.97 0.53
C GLY A 211 -4.12 21.54 -0.86
N ALA A 212 -5.17 21.09 -1.54
CA ALA A 212 -5.53 21.56 -2.87
C ALA A 212 -5.97 23.05 -2.88
N VAL A 213 -6.73 23.48 -1.88
CA VAL A 213 -7.24 24.86 -1.80
C VAL A 213 -6.14 25.84 -1.37
N LEU A 214 -5.34 25.48 -0.38
CA LEU A 214 -4.29 26.36 0.15
C LEU A 214 -3.06 26.44 -0.74
N PHE A 215 -2.82 25.37 -1.52
CA PHE A 215 -1.62 25.23 -2.35
C PHE A 215 -1.97 24.76 -3.78
N PRO A 216 -2.74 25.55 -4.55
CA PRO A 216 -3.10 25.17 -5.91
C PRO A 216 -1.84 25.03 -6.76
N VAL A 217 -1.74 23.92 -7.50
CA VAL A 217 -0.68 23.72 -8.49
C VAL A 217 -0.97 24.69 -9.63
N LYS A 218 -0.07 25.65 -9.90
CA LYS A 218 -0.14 26.47 -11.11
C LYS A 218 0.21 25.57 -12.29
N GLU A 219 -0.71 25.44 -13.24
CA GLU A 219 -0.38 24.82 -14.51
C GLU A 219 0.80 25.60 -15.12
N ALA A 220 1.85 24.87 -15.49
CA ALA A 220 2.94 25.45 -16.26
C ALA A 220 2.37 25.73 -17.68
N GLU A 221 2.24 27.01 -18.05
CA GLU A 221 1.96 27.44 -19.43
C GLU A 221 3.07 27.00 -20.39
#